data_81e88deb02ef579fc6329c7cd0d0e216
#
_entry.id   81e88deb02ef579fc6329c7cd0d0e216
#
_cell.length_a   1.000
_cell.length_b   1.000
_cell.length_c   1.000
_cell.angle_alpha   90.00
_cell.angle_beta   90.00
_cell.angle_gamma   90.00
#
_symmetry.space_group_name_H-M   'P 1'
#
loop_
_entity.id
_entity.type
_entity.pdbx_description
1 polymer ?
#
loop_
_entity_poly.entity_id
_entity_poly.type
_entity_poly.pdbx_seq_one_letter_code
_entity_poly.pdbx_strand_id
1 'polypeptide(L)'
;MINTSGKNKIKTDTVLKNFWRDNARFADLFNAVLFNGDNVIKPEALEEADTDLSAILKIGSHTETLQKILDVVKKSAYGVDLVILGLENQQHIHFGMPLRLMVGDALGYLKEYEEIAKKNKEEGHWDSTEEFLSGFRREDRLHPMVTICVYYGEKVWDGPFSLTDMLSIPEKLKPIVNDYKMNLIQVRESEQLRFQNPDVQTVFDVSRNIFKKNYGRIEDIYREQEIDSELGLVIGTITESKELINHALERKGGRMNMCTALEELKNEGIQEGKIEGYIEASKGFGVARELVEEKIQETYGLNAEQAAAYMKKYW
;
A
#
# COMPACT_ATOMS: atom_id res chain seq x y z
N MET A 1 -2.28 40.66 9.27
CA MET A 1 -2.86 39.42 8.79
C MET A 1 -1.99 38.91 7.63
N ILE A 2 -0.99 38.09 7.92
CA ILE A 2 -0.14 37.48 6.90
C ILE A 2 -0.51 36.01 6.90
N ASN A 3 -1.13 35.59 5.81
CA ASN A 3 -1.63 34.24 5.61
C ASN A 3 -0.47 33.37 5.09
N THR A 4 0.20 32.65 5.98
CA THR A 4 1.28 31.70 5.66
C THR A 4 0.76 30.25 5.80
N SER A 5 -0.05 29.79 4.84
CA SER A 5 -0.36 28.38 4.75
C SER A 5 -0.41 27.92 3.29
N GLY A 6 0.77 27.84 2.71
CA GLY A 6 1.07 27.22 1.41
C GLY A 6 2.16 26.16 1.55
N LYS A 7 2.16 25.34 2.62
CA LYS A 7 3.00 24.16 2.66
C LYS A 7 2.38 23.12 1.73
N ASN A 8 3.06 22.84 0.61
CA ASN A 8 2.74 21.71 -0.28
C ASN A 8 2.66 20.43 0.57
N LYS A 9 1.42 19.99 0.85
CA LYS A 9 1.18 18.72 1.52
C LYS A 9 1.57 17.64 0.51
N ILE A 10 2.72 16.98 0.76
CA ILE A 10 3.15 15.85 -0.07
C ILE A 10 2.04 14.81 0.03
N LYS A 11 1.50 14.42 -1.12
CA LYS A 11 0.48 13.37 -1.15
C LYS A 11 1.19 12.03 -1.03
N THR A 12 0.94 11.31 0.06
CA THR A 12 1.42 9.96 0.35
C THR A 12 1.33 9.03 -0.88
N ASP A 13 0.17 9.04 -1.54
CA ASP A 13 -0.09 8.32 -2.78
C ASP A 13 0.97 8.57 -3.87
N THR A 14 1.32 9.83 -4.10
CA THR A 14 2.30 10.19 -5.14
C THR A 14 3.70 9.65 -4.83
N VAL A 15 4.12 9.67 -3.56
CA VAL A 15 5.44 9.15 -3.15
C VAL A 15 5.53 7.64 -3.38
N LEU A 16 4.52 6.90 -2.93
CA LEU A 16 4.49 5.45 -3.07
C LEU A 16 4.34 5.02 -4.54
N LYS A 17 3.50 5.70 -5.31
CA LYS A 17 3.39 5.46 -6.76
C LYS A 17 4.70 5.67 -7.49
N ASN A 18 5.42 6.74 -7.19
CA ASN A 18 6.72 7.02 -7.81
C ASN A 18 7.75 5.96 -7.44
N PHE A 19 7.78 5.52 -6.19
CA PHE A 19 8.66 4.45 -5.74
C PHE A 19 8.44 3.16 -6.52
N TRP A 20 7.18 2.76 -6.74
CA TRP A 20 6.84 1.52 -7.44
C TRP A 20 6.82 1.64 -8.97
N ARG A 21 6.96 2.84 -9.53
CA ARG A 21 7.13 3.01 -10.98
C ARG A 21 8.47 2.48 -11.49
N ASP A 22 9.48 2.45 -10.66
CA ASP A 22 10.77 1.84 -11.02
C ASP A 22 10.61 0.35 -11.30
N ASN A 23 11.06 -0.09 -12.49
CA ASN A 23 10.89 -1.47 -12.93
C ASN A 23 11.66 -2.47 -12.07
N ALA A 24 12.84 -2.10 -11.56
CA ALA A 24 13.66 -3.00 -10.75
C ALA A 24 13.00 -3.20 -9.36
N ARG A 25 12.48 -2.14 -8.75
CA ARG A 25 11.76 -2.20 -7.48
C ARG A 25 10.44 -2.99 -7.63
N PHE A 26 9.72 -2.75 -8.72
CA PHE A 26 8.47 -3.44 -9.02
C PHE A 26 8.68 -4.94 -9.24
N ALA A 27 9.63 -5.31 -10.11
CA ALA A 27 9.96 -6.71 -10.38
C ALA A 27 10.38 -7.44 -9.09
N ASP A 28 11.19 -6.80 -8.25
CA ASP A 28 11.69 -7.39 -7.01
C ASP A 28 10.56 -7.68 -6.01
N LEU A 29 9.58 -6.77 -5.87
CA LEU A 29 8.41 -7.04 -5.03
C LEU A 29 7.67 -8.29 -5.50
N PHE A 30 7.35 -8.38 -6.80
CA PHE A 30 6.64 -9.53 -7.35
C PHE A 30 7.45 -10.81 -7.26
N ASN A 31 8.76 -10.75 -7.48
CA ASN A 31 9.67 -11.88 -7.31
C ASN A 31 9.72 -12.36 -5.86
N ALA A 32 9.78 -11.44 -4.90
CA ALA A 32 9.77 -11.77 -3.48
C ALA A 32 8.46 -12.44 -3.04
N VAL A 33 7.33 -11.95 -3.55
CA VAL A 33 5.99 -12.40 -3.14
C VAL A 33 5.58 -13.70 -3.83
N LEU A 34 5.78 -13.79 -5.15
CA LEU A 34 5.26 -14.90 -5.95
C LEU A 34 6.28 -16.01 -6.17
N PHE A 35 7.58 -15.69 -6.13
CA PHE A 35 8.66 -16.60 -6.52
C PHE A 35 9.73 -16.74 -5.45
N ASN A 36 9.39 -16.43 -4.18
CA ASN A 36 10.29 -16.57 -3.02
C ASN A 36 11.66 -15.86 -3.19
N GLY A 37 11.70 -14.80 -3.98
CA GLY A 37 12.89 -14.01 -4.30
C GLY A 37 13.68 -14.49 -5.52
N ASP A 38 13.21 -15.54 -6.22
CA ASP A 38 13.82 -15.95 -7.47
C ASP A 38 13.55 -14.90 -8.55
N ASN A 39 14.58 -14.54 -9.31
CA ASN A 39 14.52 -13.48 -10.34
C ASN A 39 13.82 -13.97 -11.62
N VAL A 40 12.51 -14.22 -11.53
CA VAL A 40 11.64 -14.69 -12.61
C VAL A 40 11.17 -13.51 -13.48
N ILE A 41 10.69 -12.46 -12.84
CA ILE A 41 10.27 -11.22 -13.53
C ILE A 41 11.49 -10.33 -13.67
N LYS A 42 11.82 -10.01 -14.93
CA LYS A 42 12.97 -9.17 -15.27
C LYS A 42 12.53 -7.72 -15.42
N PRO A 43 13.23 -6.74 -14.80
CA PRO A 43 12.88 -5.33 -14.92
C PRO A 43 12.77 -4.84 -16.38
N GLU A 44 13.65 -5.30 -17.25
CA GLU A 44 13.70 -4.98 -18.68
C GLU A 44 12.53 -5.57 -19.49
N ALA A 45 11.83 -6.54 -18.93
CA ALA A 45 10.65 -7.16 -19.54
C ALA A 45 9.33 -6.49 -19.13
N LEU A 46 9.39 -5.47 -18.25
CA LEU A 46 8.22 -4.74 -17.76
C LEU A 46 7.95 -3.52 -18.62
N GLU A 47 6.72 -3.41 -19.11
CA GLU A 47 6.21 -2.23 -19.82
C GLU A 47 5.14 -1.56 -18.97
N GLU A 48 5.10 -0.22 -18.96
CA GLU A 48 4.02 0.51 -18.31
C GLU A 48 2.70 0.22 -19.02
N ALA A 49 1.66 -0.05 -18.25
CA ALA A 49 0.30 -0.20 -18.72
C ALA A 49 -0.58 0.94 -18.23
N ASP A 50 -1.72 1.13 -18.90
CA ASP A 50 -2.70 2.14 -18.51
C ASP A 50 -3.30 1.80 -17.15
N THR A 51 -3.20 2.75 -16.22
CA THR A 51 -3.74 2.64 -14.86
C THR A 51 -5.23 3.00 -14.78
N ASP A 52 -5.78 3.59 -15.84
CA ASP A 52 -7.21 3.95 -15.90
C ASP A 52 -8.02 2.78 -16.47
N LEU A 53 -8.61 2.02 -15.56
CA LEU A 53 -9.57 0.97 -15.87
C LEU A 53 -10.97 1.54 -15.75
N SER A 54 -11.38 2.34 -16.73
CA SER A 54 -12.75 2.81 -16.83
C SER A 54 -13.56 1.88 -17.73
N ALA A 55 -14.66 1.36 -17.21
CA ALA A 55 -15.64 0.62 -17.99
C ALA A 55 -17.03 1.20 -17.77
N ILE A 56 -17.80 1.27 -18.84
CA ILE A 56 -19.21 1.65 -18.79
C ILE A 56 -20.02 0.37 -18.64
N LEU A 57 -20.42 0.06 -17.39
CA LEU A 57 -21.37 -1.03 -17.17
C LEU A 57 -22.79 -0.55 -17.44
N LYS A 58 -23.39 -1.12 -18.47
CA LYS A 58 -24.82 -0.96 -18.76
C LYS A 58 -25.59 -2.16 -18.18
N ILE A 59 -26.27 -1.95 -17.07
CA ILE A 59 -27.18 -2.96 -16.50
C ILE A 59 -28.61 -2.41 -16.62
N GLY A 60 -29.35 -2.89 -17.61
CA GLY A 60 -30.70 -2.43 -17.87
C GLY A 60 -30.78 -0.94 -18.28
N SER A 61 -31.52 -0.13 -17.52
CA SER A 61 -31.64 1.33 -17.72
C SER A 61 -30.57 2.13 -16.94
N HIS A 62 -29.75 1.49 -16.13
CA HIS A 62 -28.70 2.13 -15.35
C HIS A 62 -27.37 2.05 -16.10
N THR A 63 -26.77 3.22 -16.29
CA THR A 63 -25.41 3.34 -16.81
C THR A 63 -24.54 3.84 -15.66
N GLU A 64 -23.66 3.00 -15.14
CA GLU A 64 -22.65 3.42 -14.18
C GLU A 64 -21.28 3.41 -14.86
N THR A 65 -20.57 4.52 -14.72
CA THR A 65 -19.16 4.58 -15.08
C THR A 65 -18.35 4.12 -13.86
N LEU A 66 -17.83 2.91 -13.93
CA LEU A 66 -16.89 2.42 -12.95
C LEU A 66 -15.51 2.90 -13.37
N GLN A 67 -15.01 3.91 -12.68
CA GLN A 67 -13.64 4.36 -12.84
C GLN A 67 -12.83 3.85 -11.65
N LYS A 68 -11.81 3.08 -11.93
CA LYS A 68 -10.82 2.67 -10.94
C LYS A 68 -9.44 3.00 -11.46
N ILE A 69 -8.75 3.84 -10.70
CA ILE A 69 -7.35 4.14 -10.94
C ILE A 69 -6.55 3.15 -10.07
N LEU A 70 -5.74 2.35 -10.70
CA LEU A 70 -4.77 1.49 -10.02
C LEU A 70 -3.48 2.28 -9.81
N ASP A 71 -2.75 1.99 -8.72
CA ASP A 71 -1.56 2.77 -8.38
C ASP A 71 -0.43 2.58 -9.39
N VAL A 72 -0.12 1.35 -9.72
CA VAL A 72 0.83 1.00 -10.79
C VAL A 72 0.36 -0.26 -11.50
N VAL A 73 0.36 -0.22 -12.82
CA VAL A 73 0.06 -1.37 -13.68
C VAL A 73 1.20 -1.56 -14.65
N LYS A 74 1.75 -2.77 -14.73
CA LYS A 74 2.80 -3.12 -15.68
C LYS A 74 2.49 -4.44 -16.37
N LYS A 75 2.83 -4.51 -17.66
CA LYS A 75 2.80 -5.74 -18.45
C LYS A 75 4.17 -6.39 -18.45
N SER A 76 4.20 -7.69 -18.28
CA SER A 76 5.41 -8.47 -18.40
C SER A 76 5.51 -9.11 -19.78
N ALA A 77 6.73 -9.30 -20.28
CA ALA A 77 7.01 -10.04 -21.52
C ALA A 77 6.50 -11.50 -21.49
N TYR A 78 6.13 -12.01 -20.34
CA TYR A 78 5.49 -13.33 -20.18
C TYR A 78 3.97 -13.29 -20.41
N GLY A 79 3.43 -12.15 -20.83
CA GLY A 79 2.00 -12.00 -21.04
C GLY A 79 1.17 -11.95 -19.73
N VAL A 80 1.78 -11.58 -18.63
CA VAL A 80 1.11 -11.39 -17.35
C VAL A 80 1.02 -9.91 -17.04
N ASP A 81 -0.19 -9.40 -16.80
CA ASP A 81 -0.41 -8.07 -16.29
C ASP A 81 -0.26 -8.07 -14.78
N LEU A 82 0.70 -7.28 -14.28
CA LEU A 82 1.01 -7.20 -12.86
C LEU A 82 0.55 -5.88 -12.29
N VAL A 83 -0.22 -5.93 -11.21
CA VAL A 83 -0.83 -4.77 -10.58
C VAL A 83 -0.43 -4.67 -9.11
N ILE A 84 0.03 -3.49 -8.69
CA ILE A 84 0.24 -3.16 -7.28
C ILE A 84 -0.83 -2.18 -6.82
N LEU A 85 -1.49 -2.49 -5.69
CA LEU A 85 -2.33 -1.55 -4.97
C LEU A 85 -1.70 -1.24 -3.62
N GLY A 86 -1.38 0.04 -3.41
CA GLY A 86 -1.00 0.55 -2.10
C GLY A 86 -2.24 1.01 -1.34
N LEU A 87 -2.41 0.56 -0.11
CA LEU A 87 -3.40 1.12 0.80
C LEU A 87 -2.78 2.31 1.53
N GLU A 88 -3.23 3.50 1.21
CA GLU A 88 -2.63 4.74 1.72
C GLU A 88 -3.05 5.07 3.14
N ASN A 89 -4.23 4.64 3.56
CA ASN A 89 -4.75 4.93 4.89
C ASN A 89 -4.21 3.92 5.90
N GLN A 90 -3.03 4.22 6.43
CA GLN A 90 -2.28 3.34 7.31
C GLN A 90 -2.96 3.07 8.65
N GLN A 91 -3.91 3.89 9.06
CA GLN A 91 -4.62 3.73 10.33
C GLN A 91 -5.89 2.89 10.19
N HIS A 92 -6.41 2.72 8.97
CA HIS A 92 -7.70 2.08 8.74
C HIS A 92 -7.63 0.96 7.73
N ILE A 93 -7.96 -0.23 8.19
CA ILE A 93 -8.11 -1.41 7.34
C ILE A 93 -9.37 -1.24 6.49
N HIS A 94 -9.25 -1.53 5.20
CA HIS A 94 -10.37 -1.42 4.27
C HIS A 94 -11.09 -2.76 4.16
N PHE A 95 -12.21 -2.92 4.89
CA PHE A 95 -12.96 -4.18 4.95
C PHE A 95 -13.57 -4.63 3.61
N GLY A 96 -13.70 -3.76 2.64
CA GLY A 96 -14.16 -4.09 1.28
C GLY A 96 -13.02 -4.38 0.29
N MET A 97 -11.78 -4.62 0.75
CA MET A 97 -10.63 -4.74 -0.16
C MET A 97 -10.71 -5.91 -1.14
N PRO A 98 -11.09 -7.14 -0.75
CA PRO A 98 -11.22 -8.22 -1.72
C PRO A 98 -12.18 -7.90 -2.86
N LEU A 99 -13.33 -7.32 -2.55
CA LEU A 99 -14.29 -6.89 -3.58
C LEU A 99 -13.68 -5.79 -4.48
N ARG A 100 -12.97 -4.84 -3.88
CA ARG A 100 -12.32 -3.75 -4.63
C ARG A 100 -11.28 -4.27 -5.61
N LEU A 101 -10.47 -5.26 -5.20
CA LEU A 101 -9.48 -5.90 -6.06
C LEU A 101 -10.15 -6.73 -7.17
N MET A 102 -11.15 -7.54 -6.82
CA MET A 102 -11.92 -8.32 -7.78
C MET A 102 -12.51 -7.45 -8.90
N VAL A 103 -13.12 -6.32 -8.55
CA VAL A 103 -13.67 -5.38 -9.54
C VAL A 103 -12.53 -4.82 -10.42
N GLY A 104 -11.38 -4.50 -9.85
CA GLY A 104 -10.22 -4.02 -10.62
C GLY A 104 -9.74 -5.04 -11.65
N ASP A 105 -9.54 -6.27 -11.23
CA ASP A 105 -9.07 -7.33 -12.13
C ASP A 105 -10.14 -7.67 -13.19
N ALA A 106 -11.42 -7.69 -12.80
CA ALA A 106 -12.51 -7.88 -13.75
C ALA A 106 -12.57 -6.80 -14.84
N LEU A 107 -12.33 -5.53 -14.48
CA LEU A 107 -12.24 -4.43 -15.44
C LEU A 107 -11.02 -4.57 -16.37
N GLY A 108 -9.90 -5.04 -15.84
CA GLY A 108 -8.71 -5.34 -16.65
C GLY A 108 -8.96 -6.44 -17.67
N TYR A 109 -9.58 -7.55 -17.27
CA TYR A 109 -10.00 -8.61 -18.20
C TYR A 109 -11.00 -8.12 -19.24
N LEU A 110 -11.98 -7.29 -18.83
CA LEU A 110 -12.96 -6.75 -19.76
C LEU A 110 -12.30 -5.86 -20.82
N LYS A 111 -11.37 -4.99 -20.42
CA LYS A 111 -10.62 -4.13 -21.33
C LYS A 111 -9.84 -4.95 -22.35
N GLU A 112 -9.09 -5.96 -21.90
CA GLU A 112 -8.35 -6.84 -22.79
C GLU A 112 -9.28 -7.61 -23.76
N TYR A 113 -10.42 -8.11 -23.26
CA TYR A 113 -11.42 -8.76 -24.08
C TYR A 113 -11.95 -7.82 -25.19
N GLU A 114 -12.25 -6.57 -24.84
CA GLU A 114 -12.73 -5.56 -25.80
C GLU A 114 -11.65 -5.23 -26.86
N GLU A 115 -10.38 -5.14 -26.47
CA GLU A 115 -9.24 -4.92 -27.38
C GLU A 115 -9.10 -6.08 -28.38
N ILE A 116 -9.16 -7.33 -27.90
CA ILE A 116 -9.10 -8.53 -28.76
C ILE A 116 -10.32 -8.57 -29.69
N ALA A 117 -11.53 -8.36 -29.17
CA ALA A 117 -12.75 -8.39 -29.96
C ALA A 117 -12.75 -7.30 -31.06
N LYS A 118 -12.24 -6.11 -30.75
CA LYS A 118 -12.08 -5.04 -31.72
C LYS A 118 -11.10 -5.43 -32.83
N LYS A 119 -9.94 -5.95 -32.46
CA LYS A 119 -8.93 -6.42 -33.43
C LYS A 119 -9.49 -7.50 -34.34
N ASN A 120 -10.15 -8.51 -33.79
CA ASN A 120 -10.76 -9.59 -34.55
C ASN A 120 -11.81 -9.09 -35.54
N LYS A 121 -12.62 -8.10 -35.12
CA LYS A 121 -13.62 -7.45 -35.98
C LYS A 121 -12.96 -6.69 -37.12
N GLU A 122 -11.88 -6.00 -36.90
CA GLU A 122 -11.11 -5.28 -37.93
C GLU A 122 -10.48 -6.25 -38.94
N GLU A 123 -9.99 -7.40 -38.50
CA GLU A 123 -9.46 -8.46 -39.34
C GLU A 123 -10.55 -9.16 -40.17
N GLY A 124 -11.78 -9.22 -39.65
CA GLY A 124 -12.95 -9.70 -40.37
C GLY A 124 -12.97 -11.18 -40.71
N HIS A 125 -12.08 -11.99 -40.08
CA HIS A 125 -11.99 -13.45 -40.32
C HIS A 125 -12.57 -14.21 -39.11
N TRP A 126 -13.53 -15.09 -39.38
CA TRP A 126 -14.25 -15.89 -38.41
C TRP A 126 -14.39 -17.32 -38.90
N ASP A 127 -14.04 -18.30 -38.08
CA ASP A 127 -14.20 -19.70 -38.45
C ASP A 127 -15.56 -20.26 -38.09
N SER A 128 -16.31 -19.56 -37.21
CA SER A 128 -17.65 -19.97 -36.82
C SER A 128 -18.58 -18.79 -36.49
N THR A 129 -19.88 -19.06 -36.42
CA THR A 129 -20.90 -18.08 -35.99
C THR A 129 -20.69 -17.70 -34.51
N GLU A 130 -20.26 -18.61 -33.67
CA GLU A 130 -20.03 -18.41 -32.25
C GLU A 130 -18.86 -17.41 -32.02
N GLU A 131 -17.80 -17.51 -32.79
CA GLU A 131 -16.70 -16.55 -32.78
C GLU A 131 -17.13 -15.16 -33.20
N PHE A 132 -17.92 -15.08 -34.29
CA PHE A 132 -18.48 -13.81 -34.77
C PHE A 132 -19.38 -13.16 -33.71
N LEU A 133 -20.24 -13.93 -33.04
CA LEU A 133 -21.17 -13.41 -32.03
C LEU A 133 -20.44 -12.97 -30.74
N SER A 134 -19.40 -13.71 -30.32
CA SER A 134 -18.61 -13.38 -29.14
C SER A 134 -17.56 -12.30 -29.40
N GLY A 135 -17.11 -12.13 -30.64
CA GLY A 135 -15.95 -11.31 -30.97
C GLY A 135 -14.62 -11.93 -30.55
N PHE A 136 -14.64 -13.20 -30.08
CA PHE A 136 -13.50 -13.88 -29.49
C PHE A 136 -13.29 -15.22 -30.20
N ARG A 137 -12.11 -15.46 -30.72
CA ARG A 137 -11.77 -16.69 -31.45
C ARG A 137 -11.47 -17.81 -30.48
N ARG A 138 -11.53 -19.05 -30.94
CA ARG A 138 -11.30 -20.24 -30.13
C ARG A 138 -9.89 -20.29 -29.52
N GLU A 139 -8.92 -19.78 -30.25
CA GLU A 139 -7.52 -19.70 -29.84
C GLU A 139 -7.17 -18.47 -28.99
N ASP A 140 -8.01 -17.44 -28.98
CA ASP A 140 -7.77 -16.25 -28.17
C ASP A 140 -7.69 -16.60 -26.68
N ARG A 141 -6.84 -15.92 -25.97
CA ARG A 141 -6.67 -16.06 -24.53
C ARG A 141 -6.48 -14.70 -23.90
N LEU A 142 -7.06 -14.53 -22.72
CA LEU A 142 -6.76 -13.41 -21.85
C LEU A 142 -5.49 -13.69 -21.04
N HIS A 143 -4.74 -12.67 -20.75
CA HIS A 143 -3.60 -12.77 -19.86
C HIS A 143 -4.04 -12.79 -18.40
N PRO A 144 -3.41 -13.60 -17.53
CA PRO A 144 -3.75 -13.59 -16.11
C PRO A 144 -3.40 -12.26 -15.46
N MET A 145 -4.33 -11.71 -14.69
CA MET A 145 -4.07 -10.56 -13.83
C MET A 145 -3.66 -11.03 -12.43
N VAL A 146 -2.59 -10.44 -11.90
CA VAL A 146 -2.11 -10.72 -10.56
C VAL A 146 -1.97 -9.40 -9.82
N THR A 147 -2.87 -9.15 -8.88
CA THR A 147 -2.84 -7.94 -8.06
C THR A 147 -2.24 -8.24 -6.70
N ILE A 148 -1.26 -7.45 -6.28
CA ILE A 148 -0.69 -7.44 -4.94
C ILE A 148 -1.22 -6.21 -4.21
N CYS A 149 -1.78 -6.41 -3.02
CA CYS A 149 -2.16 -5.36 -2.11
C CYS A 149 -1.05 -5.19 -1.07
N VAL A 150 -0.37 -4.04 -1.08
CA VAL A 150 0.64 -3.72 -0.08
C VAL A 150 0.01 -2.86 1.01
N TYR A 151 -0.10 -3.42 2.21
CA TYR A 151 -0.62 -2.74 3.38
C TYR A 151 0.52 -2.17 4.22
N TYR A 152 0.51 -0.85 4.38
CA TYR A 152 1.54 -0.09 5.10
C TYR A 152 1.15 0.25 6.54
N GLY A 153 0.01 -0.25 7.03
CA GLY A 153 -0.47 0.09 8.37
C GLY A 153 0.42 -0.46 9.48
N GLU A 154 0.51 0.30 10.57
CA GLU A 154 1.20 -0.15 11.80
C GLU A 154 0.48 -1.33 12.47
N LYS A 155 -0.86 -1.38 12.40
CA LYS A 155 -1.66 -2.48 12.95
C LYS A 155 -1.61 -3.71 12.04
N VAL A 156 -1.65 -4.89 12.64
CA VAL A 156 -1.83 -6.13 11.87
C VAL A 156 -3.20 -6.09 11.18
N TRP A 157 -3.23 -6.58 9.95
CA TRP A 157 -4.48 -6.67 9.19
C TRP A 157 -5.46 -7.65 9.86
N ASP A 158 -6.64 -7.16 10.21
CA ASP A 158 -7.74 -7.94 10.79
C ASP A 158 -9.02 -7.92 9.91
N GLY A 159 -8.89 -7.42 8.67
CA GLY A 159 -9.96 -7.41 7.68
C GLY A 159 -10.06 -8.72 6.89
N PRO A 160 -11.00 -8.82 5.94
CA PRO A 160 -11.17 -9.99 5.09
C PRO A 160 -9.95 -10.19 4.16
N PHE A 161 -9.60 -11.46 3.92
CA PHE A 161 -8.54 -11.88 3.00
C PHE A 161 -9.09 -12.36 1.65
N SER A 162 -10.38 -12.65 1.60
CA SER A 162 -11.05 -13.14 0.41
C SER A 162 -12.48 -12.61 0.32
N LEU A 163 -13.08 -12.76 -0.85
CA LEU A 163 -14.48 -12.38 -1.05
C LEU A 163 -15.41 -13.20 -0.14
N THR A 164 -15.11 -14.48 0.07
CA THR A 164 -15.95 -15.35 0.91
C THR A 164 -15.95 -14.91 2.37
N ASP A 165 -14.91 -14.26 2.87
CA ASP A 165 -14.89 -13.69 4.22
C ASP A 165 -15.90 -12.53 4.39
N MET A 166 -16.35 -11.95 3.28
CA MET A 166 -17.31 -10.85 3.25
C MET A 166 -18.76 -11.31 3.02
N LEU A 167 -18.97 -12.61 2.71
CA LEU A 167 -20.27 -13.13 2.30
C LEU A 167 -20.95 -13.91 3.42
N SER A 168 -22.28 -13.77 3.51
CA SER A 168 -23.10 -14.65 4.32
C SER A 168 -23.54 -15.86 3.49
N ILE A 169 -22.77 -16.96 3.56
CA ILE A 169 -22.98 -18.12 2.72
C ILE A 169 -23.62 -19.26 3.52
N PRO A 170 -24.86 -19.69 3.16
CA PRO A 170 -25.43 -20.91 3.71
C PRO A 170 -24.55 -22.14 3.42
N GLU A 171 -24.42 -23.07 4.37
CA GLU A 171 -23.54 -24.25 4.25
C GLU A 171 -23.67 -25.01 2.93
N LYS A 172 -24.93 -25.19 2.46
CA LYS A 172 -25.21 -25.91 1.21
C LYS A 172 -24.71 -25.19 -0.04
N LEU A 173 -24.45 -23.88 0.04
CA LEU A 173 -23.98 -23.06 -1.10
C LEU A 173 -22.46 -22.88 -1.10
N LYS A 174 -21.77 -23.14 0.00
CA LYS A 174 -20.30 -22.99 0.09
C LYS A 174 -19.54 -23.68 -1.05
N PRO A 175 -19.88 -24.92 -1.47
CA PRO A 175 -19.12 -25.60 -2.53
C PRO A 175 -19.30 -24.99 -3.93
N ILE A 176 -20.32 -24.15 -4.14
CA ILE A 176 -20.65 -23.59 -5.46
C ILE A 176 -20.42 -22.08 -5.57
N VAL A 177 -20.10 -21.42 -4.45
CA VAL A 177 -19.75 -19.99 -4.47
C VAL A 177 -18.27 -19.86 -4.80
N ASN A 178 -17.97 -19.10 -5.87
CA ASN A 178 -16.61 -18.80 -6.23
C ASN A 178 -16.00 -17.80 -5.23
N ASP A 179 -14.75 -18.02 -4.89
CA ASP A 179 -13.97 -17.12 -4.05
C ASP A 179 -13.02 -16.25 -4.89
N TYR A 180 -12.69 -15.08 -4.35
CA TYR A 180 -11.64 -14.24 -4.86
C TYR A 180 -10.67 -13.90 -3.72
N LYS A 181 -9.48 -14.49 -3.77
CA LYS A 181 -8.43 -14.30 -2.76
C LYS A 181 -7.55 -13.12 -3.14
N MET A 182 -7.20 -12.30 -2.17
CA MET A 182 -6.22 -11.24 -2.39
C MET A 182 -4.80 -11.65 -1.97
N ASN A 183 -3.81 -11.17 -2.72
CA ASN A 183 -2.40 -11.29 -2.36
C ASN A 183 -2.04 -10.10 -1.47
N LEU A 184 -2.25 -10.24 -0.17
CA LEU A 184 -1.97 -9.19 0.81
C LEU A 184 -0.55 -9.31 1.33
N ILE A 185 0.19 -8.20 1.26
CA ILE A 185 1.50 -8.03 1.89
C ILE A 185 1.38 -6.96 2.95
N GLN A 186 1.72 -7.32 4.18
CA GLN A 186 1.82 -6.40 5.31
C GLN A 186 3.28 -6.05 5.51
N VAL A 187 3.64 -4.77 5.39
CA VAL A 187 5.03 -4.32 5.58
C VAL A 187 5.54 -4.72 6.97
N ARG A 188 4.68 -4.58 7.98
CA ARG A 188 4.99 -4.97 9.37
C ARG A 188 5.38 -6.44 9.53
N GLU A 189 4.80 -7.35 8.73
CA GLU A 189 4.94 -8.81 8.84
C GLU A 189 5.71 -9.40 7.64
N SER A 190 6.67 -8.64 7.11
CA SER A 190 7.40 -8.97 5.87
C SER A 190 8.75 -9.67 6.07
N GLU A 191 9.01 -10.25 7.25
CA GLU A 191 10.31 -10.88 7.57
C GLU A 191 10.70 -12.03 6.64
N GLN A 192 9.72 -12.73 6.14
CA GLN A 192 9.93 -13.89 5.27
C GLN A 192 10.16 -13.53 3.81
N LEU A 193 9.88 -12.28 3.42
CA LEU A 193 10.10 -11.85 2.04
C LEU A 193 11.59 -11.67 1.77
N ARG A 194 12.03 -12.14 0.61
CA ARG A 194 13.43 -12.10 0.16
C ARG A 194 13.54 -11.11 -0.99
N PHE A 195 13.98 -9.91 -0.68
CA PHE A 195 14.23 -8.87 -1.67
C PHE A 195 15.67 -8.96 -2.18
N GLN A 196 15.85 -8.73 -3.49
CA GLN A 196 17.16 -8.62 -4.14
C GLN A 196 17.53 -7.16 -4.38
N ASN A 197 16.53 -6.29 -4.55
CA ASN A 197 16.73 -4.86 -4.72
C ASN A 197 17.02 -4.20 -3.36
N PRO A 198 18.17 -3.51 -3.19
CA PRO A 198 18.56 -2.92 -1.91
C PRO A 198 17.61 -1.81 -1.44
N ASP A 199 16.96 -1.09 -2.37
CA ASP A 199 16.03 -0.03 -2.02
C ASP A 199 14.75 -0.61 -1.39
N VAL A 200 14.18 -1.65 -2.03
CA VAL A 200 13.00 -2.36 -1.54
C VAL A 200 13.31 -3.01 -0.18
N GLN A 201 14.46 -3.70 -0.08
CA GLN A 201 14.93 -4.29 1.17
C GLN A 201 15.01 -3.24 2.29
N THR A 202 15.64 -2.08 2.01
CA THR A 202 15.80 -0.99 2.98
C THR A 202 14.45 -0.43 3.42
N VAL A 203 13.56 -0.13 2.46
CA VAL A 203 12.22 0.42 2.76
C VAL A 203 11.42 -0.54 3.64
N PHE A 204 11.37 -1.82 3.30
CA PHE A 204 10.64 -2.81 4.09
C PHE A 204 11.27 -3.08 5.45
N ASP A 205 12.59 -3.24 5.51
CA ASP A 205 13.28 -3.57 6.76
C ASP A 205 13.20 -2.41 7.77
N VAL A 206 13.47 -1.18 7.33
CA VAL A 206 13.41 -0.02 8.22
C VAL A 206 11.98 0.26 8.67
N SER A 207 11.01 0.29 7.74
CA SER A 207 9.60 0.54 8.09
C SER A 207 9.07 -0.51 9.07
N ARG A 208 9.36 -1.79 8.83
CA ARG A 208 8.98 -2.89 9.74
C ARG A 208 9.58 -2.71 11.13
N ASN A 209 10.86 -2.38 11.22
CA ASN A 209 11.52 -2.21 12.52
C ASN A 209 11.01 -0.95 13.26
N ILE A 210 10.64 0.12 12.56
CA ILE A 210 9.96 1.28 13.15
C ILE A 210 8.60 0.85 13.74
N PHE A 211 7.76 0.14 12.99
CA PHE A 211 6.47 -0.36 13.47
C PHE A 211 6.58 -1.30 14.67
N LYS A 212 7.66 -2.07 14.75
CA LYS A 212 7.96 -2.95 15.89
C LYS A 212 8.72 -2.25 17.02
N LYS A 213 8.97 -0.94 16.91
CA LYS A 213 9.75 -0.13 17.86
C LYS A 213 11.16 -0.69 18.11
N ASN A 214 11.72 -1.41 17.13
CA ASN A 214 13.02 -2.07 17.20
C ASN A 214 14.14 -1.19 16.65
N TYR A 215 14.29 0.00 17.24
CA TYR A 215 15.24 1.02 16.78
C TYR A 215 16.70 0.58 16.88
N GLY A 216 17.05 -0.22 17.90
CA GLY A 216 18.42 -0.74 18.07
C GLY A 216 18.88 -1.55 16.85
N ARG A 217 18.00 -2.37 16.27
CA ARG A 217 18.33 -3.14 15.06
C ARG A 217 18.58 -2.25 13.85
N ILE A 218 17.84 -1.15 13.73
CA ILE A 218 18.07 -0.20 12.64
C ILE A 218 19.43 0.49 12.85
N GLU A 219 19.74 0.91 14.08
CA GLU A 219 21.05 1.49 14.40
C GLU A 219 22.19 0.50 14.08
N ASP A 220 22.08 -0.77 14.44
CA ASP A 220 23.12 -1.77 14.19
C ASP A 220 23.40 -1.99 12.70
N ILE A 221 22.35 -1.96 11.87
CA ILE A 221 22.47 -2.22 10.42
C ILE A 221 22.84 -0.94 9.65
N TYR A 222 22.24 0.21 9.99
CA TYR A 222 22.31 1.43 9.19
C TYR A 222 23.14 2.56 9.81
N ARG A 223 23.84 2.34 10.94
CA ARG A 223 24.58 3.37 11.68
C ARG A 223 25.54 4.16 10.79
N GLU A 224 26.28 3.50 9.92
CA GLU A 224 27.26 4.11 9.03
C GLU A 224 26.80 4.21 7.58
N GLN A 225 25.55 3.82 7.32
CA GLN A 225 25.00 3.84 5.96
C GLN A 225 24.21 5.12 5.71
N GLU A 226 24.58 5.77 4.64
CA GLU A 226 23.73 6.83 4.07
C GLU A 226 22.78 6.21 3.06
N ILE A 227 21.50 6.51 3.19
CA ILE A 227 20.48 6.15 2.21
C ILE A 227 20.16 7.34 1.31
N ASP A 228 19.58 7.06 0.15
CA ASP A 228 19.04 8.11 -0.71
C ASP A 228 17.89 8.83 0.02
N SER A 229 17.84 10.16 -0.09
CA SER A 229 16.77 10.97 0.51
C SER A 229 15.37 10.57 -0.01
N GLU A 230 15.26 10.03 -1.24
CA GLU A 230 14.01 9.45 -1.76
C GLU A 230 13.53 8.29 -0.88
N LEU A 231 14.42 7.37 -0.50
CA LEU A 231 14.06 6.24 0.38
C LEU A 231 13.66 6.71 1.77
N GLY A 232 14.37 7.72 2.31
CA GLY A 232 13.99 8.37 3.57
C GLY A 232 12.58 8.97 3.51
N LEU A 233 12.22 9.61 2.38
CA LEU A 233 10.89 10.15 2.15
C LEU A 233 9.83 9.03 2.07
N VAL A 234 10.12 7.92 1.37
CA VAL A 234 9.23 6.76 1.28
C VAL A 234 9.00 6.14 2.66
N ILE A 235 10.07 5.88 3.41
CA ILE A 235 10.00 5.32 4.78
C ILE A 235 9.21 6.25 5.70
N GLY A 236 9.53 7.55 5.70
CA GLY A 236 8.81 8.54 6.49
C GLY A 236 7.32 8.64 6.13
N THR A 237 7.00 8.48 4.84
CA THR A 237 5.62 8.43 4.35
C THR A 237 4.88 7.18 4.84
N ILE A 238 5.52 6.01 4.79
CA ILE A 238 4.97 4.72 5.26
C ILE A 238 4.74 4.75 6.77
N THR A 239 5.70 5.29 7.52
CA THR A 239 5.68 5.30 8.99
C THR A 239 5.04 6.54 9.59
N GLU A 240 4.53 7.46 8.75
CA GLU A 240 3.96 8.76 9.15
C GLU A 240 4.93 9.62 9.98
N SER A 241 6.25 9.37 9.87
CA SER A 241 7.27 10.11 10.58
C SER A 241 7.54 11.46 9.91
N LYS A 242 7.16 12.53 10.60
CA LYS A 242 7.42 13.91 10.15
C LYS A 242 8.90 14.22 10.08
N GLU A 243 9.67 13.68 11.01
CA GLU A 243 11.11 13.86 11.15
C GLU A 243 11.83 13.30 9.93
N LEU A 244 11.55 12.02 9.59
CA LEU A 244 12.11 11.40 8.38
C LEU A 244 11.74 12.16 7.11
N ILE A 245 10.48 12.60 7.00
CA ILE A 245 10.02 13.40 5.86
C ILE A 245 10.79 14.73 5.79
N ASN A 246 10.92 15.45 6.89
CA ASN A 246 11.61 16.73 6.93
C ASN A 246 13.09 16.58 6.57
N HIS A 247 13.80 15.63 7.17
CA HIS A 247 15.20 15.34 6.85
C HIS A 247 15.39 14.94 5.39
N ALA A 248 14.48 14.13 4.84
CA ALA A 248 14.53 13.76 3.43
C ALA A 248 14.34 14.96 2.49
N LEU A 249 13.44 15.89 2.85
CA LEU A 249 13.16 17.09 2.07
C LEU A 249 14.29 18.12 2.11
N GLU A 250 14.94 18.29 3.26
CA GLU A 250 16.10 19.18 3.42
C GLU A 250 17.28 18.71 2.55
N ARG A 251 17.37 17.41 2.29
CA ARG A 251 18.45 16.80 1.50
C ARG A 251 17.99 16.30 0.14
N LYS A 252 16.97 16.92 -0.43
CA LYS A 252 16.37 16.52 -1.71
C LYS A 252 17.43 16.29 -2.79
N GLY A 253 17.46 15.05 -3.32
CA GLY A 253 18.42 14.62 -4.34
C GLY A 253 19.82 14.30 -3.80
N GLY A 254 19.98 14.19 -2.48
CA GLY A 254 21.23 13.81 -1.80
C GLY A 254 21.06 12.55 -0.95
N ARG A 255 22.06 12.31 -0.12
CA ARG A 255 22.06 11.18 0.82
C ARG A 255 21.80 11.69 2.24
N MET A 256 21.13 10.88 3.05
CA MET A 256 20.83 11.17 4.44
C MET A 256 21.36 10.05 5.35
N ASN A 257 21.85 10.44 6.52
CA ASN A 257 22.19 9.48 7.54
C ASN A 257 20.93 9.09 8.33
N MET A 258 20.67 7.79 8.37
CA MET A 258 19.50 7.25 9.07
C MET A 258 19.57 7.47 10.60
N CYS A 259 20.76 7.46 11.19
CA CYS A 259 20.90 7.52 12.66
C CYS A 259 20.40 8.84 13.24
N THR A 260 20.70 9.98 12.59
CA THR A 260 20.22 11.28 13.08
C THR A 260 18.70 11.36 13.09
N ALA A 261 18.06 10.91 12.00
CA ALA A 261 16.61 10.86 11.91
C ALA A 261 15.98 9.84 12.88
N LEU A 262 16.68 8.74 13.16
CA LEU A 262 16.23 7.71 14.09
C LEU A 262 16.41 8.09 15.56
N GLU A 263 17.41 8.85 15.93
CA GLU A 263 17.57 9.37 17.29
C GLU A 263 16.40 10.29 17.65
N GLU A 264 15.98 11.15 16.74
CA GLU A 264 14.81 11.99 16.94
C GLU A 264 13.53 11.14 17.06
N LEU A 265 13.34 10.19 16.18
CA LEU A 265 12.22 9.24 16.20
C LEU A 265 12.16 8.39 17.47
N LYS A 266 13.32 7.94 17.95
CA LYS A 266 13.46 7.21 19.22
C LYS A 266 13.10 8.08 20.41
N ASN A 267 13.55 9.35 20.41
CA ASN A 267 13.21 10.29 21.47
C ASN A 267 11.72 10.59 21.48
N GLU A 268 11.08 10.75 20.31
CA GLU A 268 9.63 10.88 20.20
C GLU A 268 8.90 9.63 20.71
N GLY A 269 9.34 8.42 20.29
CA GLY A 269 8.76 7.16 20.77
C GLY A 269 8.89 6.98 22.27
N ILE A 270 10.02 7.40 22.87
CA ILE A 270 10.20 7.39 24.32
C ILE A 270 9.26 8.39 25.00
N GLN A 271 9.10 9.58 24.41
CA GLN A 271 8.20 10.59 24.93
C GLN A 271 6.74 10.13 24.82
N GLU A 272 6.35 9.58 23.69
CA GLU A 272 5.01 9.00 23.48
C GLU A 272 4.72 7.89 24.50
N GLY A 273 5.64 6.94 24.70
CA GLY A 273 5.47 5.88 25.69
C GLY A 273 5.36 6.40 27.13
N LYS A 274 6.07 7.49 27.48
CA LYS A 274 5.93 8.14 28.78
C LYS A 274 4.54 8.77 28.95
N ILE A 275 4.02 9.42 27.88
CA ILE A 275 2.68 10.04 27.88
C ILE A 275 1.60 8.95 27.97
N GLU A 276 1.71 7.89 27.19
CA GLU A 276 0.82 6.72 27.22
C GLU A 276 0.77 6.12 28.63
N GLY A 277 1.93 5.76 29.19
CA GLY A 277 2.01 5.20 30.54
C GLY A 277 1.47 6.13 31.62
N TYR A 278 1.65 7.45 31.48
CA TYR A 278 1.08 8.42 32.39
C TYR A 278 -0.45 8.46 32.31
N ILE A 279 -1.01 8.46 31.08
CA ILE A 279 -2.45 8.45 30.84
C ILE A 279 -3.09 7.17 31.38
N GLU A 280 -2.52 6.00 31.04
CA GLU A 280 -3.04 4.70 31.49
C GLU A 280 -2.99 4.55 33.02
N ALA A 281 -1.87 4.92 33.64
CA ALA A 281 -1.73 4.90 35.10
C ALA A 281 -2.73 5.83 35.78
N SER A 282 -2.89 7.07 35.28
CA SER A 282 -3.81 8.06 35.82
C SER A 282 -5.27 7.58 35.69
N LYS A 283 -5.62 6.99 34.57
CA LYS A 283 -6.93 6.35 34.36
C LYS A 283 -7.16 5.20 35.34
N GLY A 284 -6.15 4.33 35.52
CA GLY A 284 -6.21 3.23 36.50
C GLY A 284 -6.38 3.69 37.94
N PHE A 285 -5.86 4.86 38.31
CA PHE A 285 -6.01 5.48 39.62
C PHE A 285 -7.30 6.33 39.75
N GLY A 286 -8.15 6.41 38.73
CA GLY A 286 -9.40 7.16 38.76
C GLY A 286 -9.23 8.69 38.75
N VAL A 287 -8.11 9.20 38.23
CA VAL A 287 -7.88 10.65 38.08
C VAL A 287 -8.81 11.20 37.01
N ALA A 288 -9.36 12.40 37.23
CA ALA A 288 -10.27 13.04 36.28
C ALA A 288 -9.53 13.32 34.93
N ARG A 289 -10.21 13.03 33.82
CA ARG A 289 -9.66 13.15 32.47
C ARG A 289 -9.09 14.53 32.15
N GLU A 290 -9.83 15.57 32.56
CA GLU A 290 -9.46 16.98 32.32
C GLU A 290 -8.15 17.33 33.04
N LEU A 291 -7.95 16.81 34.24
CA LEU A 291 -6.74 17.01 35.03
C LEU A 291 -5.56 16.30 34.40
N VAL A 292 -5.76 15.11 33.83
CA VAL A 292 -4.71 14.37 33.13
C VAL A 292 -4.31 15.11 31.85
N GLU A 293 -5.27 15.63 31.10
CA GLU A 293 -5.02 16.42 29.88
C GLU A 293 -4.20 17.68 30.17
N GLU A 294 -4.53 18.41 31.23
CA GLU A 294 -3.76 19.57 31.70
C GLU A 294 -2.34 19.18 32.12
N LYS A 295 -2.20 18.09 32.87
CA LYS A 295 -0.90 17.59 33.35
C LYS A 295 0.02 17.14 32.25
N ILE A 296 -0.45 16.47 31.20
CA ILE A 296 0.40 16.09 30.09
C ILE A 296 0.87 17.29 29.26
N GLN A 297 0.03 18.36 29.16
CA GLN A 297 0.46 19.62 28.57
C GLN A 297 1.61 20.25 29.34
N GLU A 298 1.47 20.38 30.66
CA GLU A 298 2.51 20.97 31.51
C GLU A 298 3.80 20.13 31.53
N THR A 299 3.68 18.81 31.68
CA THR A 299 4.84 17.93 31.90
C THR A 299 5.65 17.70 30.63
N TYR A 300 4.97 17.58 29.49
CA TYR A 300 5.60 17.22 28.21
C TYR A 300 5.65 18.37 27.22
N GLY A 301 5.24 19.58 27.60
CA GLY A 301 5.28 20.78 26.74
C GLY A 301 4.34 20.69 25.53
N LEU A 302 3.21 19.99 25.67
CA LEU A 302 2.26 19.80 24.58
C LEU A 302 1.30 21.01 24.49
N ASN A 303 0.93 21.35 23.24
CA ASN A 303 -0.19 22.26 23.07
C ASN A 303 -1.53 21.51 23.27
N ALA A 304 -2.63 22.26 23.39
CA ALA A 304 -3.97 21.71 23.66
C ALA A 304 -4.43 20.68 22.59
N GLU A 305 -4.12 20.91 21.33
CA GLU A 305 -4.50 20.01 20.23
C GLU A 305 -3.73 18.68 20.33
N GLN A 306 -2.44 18.73 20.62
CA GLN A 306 -1.60 17.54 20.84
C GLN A 306 -2.05 16.73 22.04
N ALA A 307 -2.33 17.39 23.17
CA ALA A 307 -2.81 16.72 24.38
C ALA A 307 -4.16 16.04 24.13
N ALA A 308 -5.11 16.72 23.49
CA ALA A 308 -6.41 16.17 23.13
C ALA A 308 -6.27 14.93 22.21
N ALA A 309 -5.29 14.93 21.28
CA ALA A 309 -5.01 13.79 20.41
C ALA A 309 -4.50 12.59 21.22
N TYR A 310 -3.55 12.77 22.15
CA TYR A 310 -3.09 11.72 23.06
C TYR A 310 -4.19 11.19 23.96
N MET A 311 -5.00 12.08 24.53
CA MET A 311 -6.15 11.69 25.35
C MET A 311 -7.18 10.89 24.54
N LYS A 312 -7.40 11.21 23.27
CA LYS A 312 -8.27 10.43 22.39
C LYS A 312 -7.70 9.05 22.08
N LYS A 313 -6.38 8.93 21.99
CA LYS A 313 -5.69 7.69 21.61
C LYS A 313 -5.59 6.69 22.77
N TYR A 314 -5.35 7.18 24.00
CA TYR A 314 -4.97 6.33 25.14
C TYR A 314 -5.95 6.36 26.33
N TRP A 315 -6.89 7.31 26.38
CA TRP A 315 -7.90 7.36 27.42
C TRP A 315 -9.07 6.44 27.09
#